data_9f4bb6663da73c4870f15ddb4468e586
#
_entry.id   9f4bb6663da73c4870f15ddb4468e586
#
_cell.length_a   1.000
_cell.length_b   1.000
_cell.length_c   1.000
_cell.angle_alpha   90.00
_cell.angle_beta   90.00
_cell.angle_gamma   90.00
#
_symmetry.space_group_name_H-M   'P 1'
#
loop_
_entity.id
_entity.type
_entity.pdbx_description
1 polymer ?
#
loop_
_entity_poly.entity_id
_entity_poly.type
_entity_poly.pdbx_seq_one_letter_code
_entity_poly.pdbx_strand_id
1 'polypeptide(L)'
;MAKATAKKASTNKVSNSKKKDLLDPKAYQFLKEYINNPSPVGFESSGQKIWLNYLAQYVDTTFSDPYGTAVGVINPDAPFKVVIEAHADEISWFVNYISDQGLIYLKRNGGVDHQIAPSMRVWIHGKKGPVKAVFGWPAIHTRLSNPEQKEPQPKVENLTLDCGARSKKEVEALGIHIGAVVTYEEGFDELAHDFIIGRAFDNRVGGFMIAEVARLLHENGKKLPFGLYITNSVQEEVGLRGAQMITEAIKPNIAIVTDVCHDTHTPHINQQEAGDVKCGDSPVIFKGADIQLNLHK
;
A
#
# COMPACT_ATOMS: atom_id res chain seq x y z
N MET A 1 24.68 34.54 -50.82
CA MET A 1 25.11 34.60 -49.42
C MET A 1 23.93 35.04 -48.54
N ALA A 2 23.23 34.12 -47.91
CA ALA A 2 22.14 34.43 -47.01
C ALA A 2 22.58 33.99 -45.61
N LYS A 3 22.65 34.94 -44.65
CA LYS A 3 22.99 34.69 -43.24
C LYS A 3 21.78 34.09 -42.53
N ALA A 4 21.93 32.88 -42.04
CA ALA A 4 21.00 32.25 -41.14
C ALA A 4 21.19 32.81 -39.72
N THR A 5 20.20 33.49 -39.21
CA THR A 5 20.09 33.95 -37.80
C THR A 5 19.54 32.81 -36.93
N ALA A 6 20.39 32.26 -36.07
CA ALA A 6 19.98 31.29 -35.07
C ALA A 6 19.15 31.99 -33.98
N LYS A 7 17.87 31.62 -33.85
CA LYS A 7 17.04 31.97 -32.70
C LYS A 7 17.48 31.15 -31.49
N LYS A 8 17.94 31.83 -30.42
CA LYS A 8 18.17 31.24 -29.11
C LYS A 8 16.83 30.72 -28.55
N ALA A 9 16.77 29.43 -28.28
CA ALA A 9 15.69 28.85 -27.53
C ALA A 9 15.71 29.42 -26.09
N SER A 10 14.64 30.08 -25.73
CA SER A 10 14.37 30.55 -24.38
C SER A 10 14.03 29.32 -23.54
N THR A 11 14.92 28.92 -22.65
CA THR A 11 14.63 27.97 -21.58
C THR A 11 13.70 28.68 -20.60
N ASN A 12 12.42 28.38 -20.66
CA ASN A 12 11.48 28.74 -19.62
C ASN A 12 11.96 28.08 -18.32
N LYS A 13 12.59 28.86 -17.44
CA LYS A 13 12.72 28.52 -16.04
C LYS A 13 11.30 28.48 -15.49
N VAL A 14 10.78 27.26 -15.26
CA VAL A 14 9.62 27.04 -14.42
C VAL A 14 9.98 27.70 -13.08
N SER A 15 9.23 28.74 -12.72
CA SER A 15 9.38 29.43 -11.45
C SER A 15 9.12 28.39 -10.36
N ASN A 16 10.12 28.14 -9.51
CA ASN A 16 9.91 27.50 -8.22
C ASN A 16 8.98 28.42 -7.40
N SER A 17 7.67 28.31 -7.60
CA SER A 17 6.71 28.74 -6.61
C SER A 17 7.04 27.96 -5.35
N LYS A 18 7.25 28.63 -4.22
CA LYS A 18 7.44 28.01 -2.92
C LYS A 18 6.38 26.95 -2.77
N LYS A 19 6.78 25.66 -2.81
CA LYS A 19 5.92 24.53 -2.41
C LYS A 19 5.36 24.95 -1.05
N LYS A 20 4.07 25.14 -0.95
CA LYS A 20 3.40 25.24 0.32
C LYS A 20 3.56 23.85 0.88
N ASP A 21 4.36 23.68 1.96
CA ASP A 21 4.51 22.40 2.61
C ASP A 21 3.12 21.96 3.10
N LEU A 22 2.45 21.12 2.32
CA LEU A 22 1.12 20.60 2.61
C LEU A 22 1.14 19.70 3.84
N LEU A 23 2.28 19.10 4.12
CA LEU A 23 2.52 18.24 5.26
C LEU A 23 3.72 18.75 6.08
N ASP A 24 3.64 18.53 7.38
CA ASP A 24 4.81 18.69 8.26
C ASP A 24 5.97 17.82 7.74
N PRO A 25 7.23 18.29 7.74
CA PRO A 25 8.37 17.52 7.24
C PRO A 25 8.58 16.16 7.93
N LYS A 26 8.27 16.04 9.23
CA LYS A 26 8.35 14.77 9.95
C LYS A 26 7.24 13.81 9.51
N ALA A 27 6.03 14.35 9.32
CA ALA A 27 4.91 13.58 8.80
C ALA A 27 5.19 13.07 7.37
N TYR A 28 5.76 13.92 6.52
CA TYR A 28 6.14 13.53 5.16
C TYR A 28 7.21 12.44 5.15
N GLN A 29 8.23 12.56 6.00
CA GLN A 29 9.28 11.55 6.14
C GLN A 29 8.70 10.22 6.65
N PHE A 30 7.79 10.27 7.64
CA PHE A 30 7.09 9.10 8.14
C PHE A 30 6.27 8.42 7.03
N LEU A 31 5.48 9.18 6.25
CA LEU A 31 4.72 8.64 5.12
C LEU A 31 5.64 7.90 4.15
N LYS A 32 6.75 8.52 3.76
CA LYS A 32 7.72 7.95 2.83
C LYS A 32 8.36 6.66 3.36
N GLU A 33 8.78 6.64 4.61
CA GLU A 33 9.34 5.46 5.26
C GLU A 33 8.32 4.33 5.37
N TYR A 34 7.09 4.67 5.75
CA TYR A 34 6.00 3.72 5.94
C TYR A 34 5.57 3.07 4.62
N ILE A 35 5.41 3.85 3.55
CA ILE A 35 5.07 3.32 2.21
C ILE A 35 6.21 2.48 1.63
N ASN A 36 7.46 2.89 1.81
CA ASN A 36 8.62 2.16 1.28
C ASN A 36 8.92 0.85 2.01
N ASN A 37 8.47 0.71 3.25
CA ASN A 37 8.70 -0.53 3.99
C ASN A 37 7.73 -1.63 3.52
N PRO A 38 8.19 -2.80 3.07
CA PRO A 38 7.29 -3.90 2.71
C PRO A 38 6.48 -4.40 3.91
N SER A 39 5.18 -4.60 3.71
CA SER A 39 4.24 -5.12 4.71
C SER A 39 3.24 -6.10 4.08
N PRO A 40 3.70 -7.14 3.37
CA PRO A 40 2.79 -8.10 2.78
C PRO A 40 1.88 -8.73 3.82
N VAL A 41 0.67 -9.10 3.41
CA VAL A 41 -0.29 -9.82 4.26
C VAL A 41 0.38 -10.94 5.06
N GLY A 42 0.25 -10.92 6.38
CA GLY A 42 0.89 -11.87 7.30
C GLY A 42 2.36 -11.57 7.66
N PHE A 43 2.93 -10.47 7.14
CA PHE A 43 4.32 -10.04 7.36
C PHE A 43 4.41 -8.55 7.71
N GLU A 44 3.40 -8.02 8.39
CA GLU A 44 3.22 -6.59 8.65
C GLU A 44 4.13 -6.05 9.78
N SER A 45 4.77 -6.89 10.55
CA SER A 45 5.47 -6.53 11.80
C SER A 45 6.48 -5.39 11.64
N SER A 46 7.20 -5.29 10.52
CA SER A 46 8.16 -4.20 10.29
C SER A 46 7.47 -2.87 10.04
N GLY A 47 6.39 -2.84 9.26
CA GLY A 47 5.55 -1.66 9.01
C GLY A 47 4.85 -1.20 10.28
N GLN A 48 4.30 -2.12 11.05
CA GLN A 48 3.68 -1.84 12.35
C GLN A 48 4.66 -1.20 13.33
N LYS A 49 5.91 -1.64 13.37
CA LYS A 49 6.94 -1.03 14.20
C LYS A 49 7.24 0.42 13.81
N ILE A 50 7.33 0.71 12.51
CA ILE A 50 7.53 2.09 12.01
C ILE A 50 6.33 2.95 12.43
N TRP A 51 5.12 2.45 12.22
CA TRP A 51 3.89 3.15 12.55
C TRP A 51 3.75 3.44 14.05
N LEU A 52 3.99 2.44 14.91
CA LEU A 52 3.97 2.61 16.38
C LEU A 52 5.02 3.58 16.87
N ASN A 53 6.24 3.55 16.32
CA ASN A 53 7.31 4.47 16.70
C ASN A 53 6.93 5.93 16.42
N TYR A 54 6.22 6.18 15.31
CA TYR A 54 5.70 7.51 15.01
C TYR A 54 4.56 7.90 15.95
N LEU A 55 3.58 7.03 16.11
CA LEU A 55 2.36 7.29 16.88
C LEU A 55 2.61 7.47 18.38
N ALA A 56 3.52 6.71 18.97
CA ALA A 56 3.77 6.67 20.42
C ALA A 56 4.08 8.04 21.04
N GLN A 57 4.53 9.01 20.24
CA GLN A 57 4.83 10.37 20.70
C GLN A 57 3.57 11.22 20.96
N TYR A 58 2.42 10.78 20.47
CA TYR A 58 1.20 11.59 20.37
C TYR A 58 -0.02 10.96 21.07
N VAL A 59 0.18 9.80 21.71
CA VAL A 59 -0.88 9.05 22.41
C VAL A 59 -0.48 8.73 23.84
N ASP A 60 -1.45 8.41 24.70
CA ASP A 60 -1.20 8.10 26.11
C ASP A 60 -0.61 6.70 26.29
N THR A 61 -0.99 5.75 25.43
CA THR A 61 -0.48 4.38 25.47
C THR A 61 -0.52 3.71 24.10
N THR A 62 0.31 2.70 23.91
CA THR A 62 0.33 1.86 22.69
C THR A 62 0.36 0.39 23.07
N PHE A 63 -0.24 -0.47 22.26
CA PHE A 63 -0.12 -1.91 22.37
C PHE A 63 -0.25 -2.58 20.99
N SER A 64 0.10 -3.85 20.93
CA SER A 64 -0.26 -4.72 19.80
C SER A 64 -0.97 -5.94 20.33
N ASP A 65 -1.99 -6.40 19.62
CA ASP A 65 -2.64 -7.65 19.97
C ASP A 65 -1.80 -8.85 19.53
N PRO A 66 -2.10 -10.08 19.98
CA PRO A 66 -1.40 -11.29 19.56
C PRO A 66 -1.50 -11.57 18.04
N TYR A 67 -2.46 -10.96 17.36
CA TYR A 67 -2.67 -11.12 15.92
C TYR A 67 -1.74 -10.22 15.10
N GLY A 68 -1.24 -9.13 15.70
CA GLY A 68 -0.31 -8.19 15.09
C GLY A 68 -0.88 -6.81 14.81
N THR A 69 -2.16 -6.56 15.10
CA THR A 69 -2.77 -5.23 14.98
C THR A 69 -2.12 -4.28 15.97
N ALA A 70 -1.68 -3.12 15.49
CA ALA A 70 -1.09 -2.06 16.30
C ALA A 70 -2.14 -1.02 16.70
N VAL A 71 -2.09 -0.58 17.95
CA VAL A 71 -3.07 0.36 18.52
C VAL A 71 -2.37 1.44 19.33
N GLY A 72 -2.76 2.70 19.08
CA GLY A 72 -2.49 3.83 19.98
C GLY A 72 -3.79 4.31 20.62
N VAL A 73 -3.73 4.75 21.87
CA VAL A 73 -4.92 5.17 22.62
C VAL A 73 -4.72 6.54 23.23
N ILE A 74 -5.71 7.41 23.05
CA ILE A 74 -5.85 8.69 23.74
C ILE A 74 -7.03 8.57 24.72
N ASN A 75 -6.85 8.96 25.97
CA ASN A 75 -7.85 8.88 27.05
C ASN A 75 -8.39 7.44 27.29
N PRO A 76 -7.51 6.48 27.66
CA PRO A 76 -7.87 5.06 27.77
C PRO A 76 -8.92 4.75 28.84
N ASP A 77 -9.05 5.61 29.87
CA ASP A 77 -9.97 5.39 31.00
C ASP A 77 -11.42 5.82 30.68
N ALA A 78 -11.66 6.46 29.54
CA ALA A 78 -13.00 6.90 29.18
C ALA A 78 -13.91 5.70 28.84
N PRO A 79 -15.16 5.67 29.38
CA PRO A 79 -16.06 4.55 29.15
C PRO A 79 -16.60 4.47 27.72
N PHE A 80 -16.71 5.61 27.04
CA PHE A 80 -17.14 5.67 25.63
C PHE A 80 -15.92 5.58 24.72
N LYS A 81 -15.91 4.61 23.80
CA LYS A 81 -14.78 4.28 22.95
C LYS A 81 -15.09 4.55 21.48
N VAL A 82 -14.23 5.31 20.84
CA VAL A 82 -14.25 5.53 19.40
C VAL A 82 -13.02 4.90 18.79
N VAL A 83 -13.19 4.10 17.76
CA VAL A 83 -12.09 3.55 16.94
C VAL A 83 -12.00 4.35 15.65
N ILE A 84 -10.79 4.73 15.25
CA ILE A 84 -10.46 5.09 13.88
C ILE A 84 -9.49 4.04 13.35
N GLU A 85 -9.76 3.53 12.17
CA GLU A 85 -9.07 2.36 11.64
C GLU A 85 -8.58 2.53 10.21
N ALA A 86 -7.46 1.88 9.93
CA ALA A 86 -6.92 1.58 8.62
C ALA A 86 -6.19 0.25 8.68
N HIS A 87 -5.80 -0.31 7.51
CA HIS A 87 -5.00 -1.54 7.51
C HIS A 87 -3.54 -1.32 7.09
N ALA A 88 -2.67 -2.17 7.61
CA ALA A 88 -1.22 -2.10 7.45
C ALA A 88 -0.68 -3.00 6.34
N ASP A 89 -1.46 -3.99 5.94
CA ASP A 89 -1.05 -4.98 4.96
C ASP A 89 -1.17 -4.48 3.53
N GLU A 90 -0.45 -5.13 2.65
CA GLU A 90 -0.46 -4.92 1.21
C GLU A 90 -0.58 -6.26 0.48
N ILE A 91 -1.25 -6.24 -0.67
CA ILE A 91 -1.31 -7.36 -1.60
C ILE A 91 0.09 -7.74 -2.10
N SER A 92 0.31 -9.05 -2.33
CA SER A 92 1.62 -9.57 -2.69
C SER A 92 1.50 -10.96 -3.31
N TRP A 93 2.62 -11.60 -3.51
CA TRP A 93 2.70 -13.03 -3.80
C TRP A 93 3.58 -13.72 -2.76
N PHE A 94 3.59 -15.04 -2.79
CA PHE A 94 4.61 -15.83 -2.13
C PHE A 94 5.09 -16.97 -3.02
N VAL A 95 6.34 -17.37 -2.80
CA VAL A 95 6.99 -18.47 -3.50
C VAL A 95 6.28 -19.78 -3.17
N ASN A 96 5.76 -20.44 -4.20
CA ASN A 96 5.05 -21.73 -4.06
C ASN A 96 5.89 -22.93 -4.50
N TYR A 97 6.72 -22.76 -5.54
CA TYR A 97 7.53 -23.82 -6.10
C TYR A 97 8.78 -23.24 -6.77
N ILE A 98 9.89 -23.97 -6.71
CA ILE A 98 11.14 -23.63 -7.38
C ILE A 98 11.51 -24.81 -8.28
N SER A 99 11.63 -24.57 -9.59
CA SER A 99 12.01 -25.60 -10.55
C SER A 99 13.49 -25.94 -10.50
N ASP A 100 13.86 -27.10 -11.05
CA ASP A 100 15.26 -27.51 -11.16
C ASP A 100 16.13 -26.56 -11.99
N GLN A 101 15.49 -25.79 -12.90
CA GLN A 101 16.13 -24.74 -13.73
C GLN A 101 16.24 -23.39 -13.03
N GLY A 102 15.77 -23.26 -11.78
CA GLY A 102 15.84 -22.03 -11.00
C GLY A 102 14.69 -21.05 -11.25
N LEU A 103 13.65 -21.41 -12.00
CA LEU A 103 12.46 -20.58 -12.13
C LEU A 103 11.54 -20.73 -10.91
N ILE A 104 10.95 -19.61 -10.48
CA ILE A 104 10.17 -19.53 -9.25
C ILE A 104 8.69 -19.33 -9.61
N TYR A 105 7.82 -20.20 -9.12
CA TYR A 105 6.38 -20.16 -9.30
C TYR A 105 5.70 -19.62 -8.04
N LEU A 106 4.61 -18.89 -8.24
CA LEU A 106 3.99 -18.06 -7.21
C LEU A 106 2.56 -18.47 -6.90
N LYS A 107 2.09 -18.06 -5.72
CA LYS A 107 0.67 -17.93 -5.38
C LYS A 107 0.37 -16.50 -4.96
N ARG A 108 -0.88 -16.09 -5.17
CA ARG A 108 -1.39 -14.80 -4.71
C ARG A 108 -1.47 -14.77 -3.18
N ASN A 109 -1.19 -13.60 -2.63
CA ASN A 109 -1.37 -13.26 -1.24
C ASN A 109 -2.22 -11.97 -1.19
N GLY A 110 -3.53 -12.11 -1.01
CA GLY A 110 -4.51 -11.05 -1.21
C GLY A 110 -4.94 -10.87 -2.67
N GLY A 111 -5.52 -9.73 -2.98
CA GLY A 111 -6.15 -9.39 -4.26
C GLY A 111 -5.21 -8.98 -5.40
N VAL A 112 -3.91 -9.29 -5.33
CA VAL A 112 -2.91 -8.79 -6.28
C VAL A 112 -3.26 -9.08 -7.75
N ASP A 113 -3.12 -8.06 -8.60
CA ASP A 113 -3.39 -8.17 -10.03
C ASP A 113 -2.20 -8.79 -10.78
N HIS A 114 -2.42 -9.98 -11.32
CA HIS A 114 -1.43 -10.70 -12.10
C HIS A 114 -1.36 -10.23 -13.57
N GLN A 115 -2.31 -9.44 -14.05
CA GLN A 115 -2.31 -8.96 -15.44
C GLN A 115 -1.25 -7.88 -15.67
N ILE A 116 -0.96 -7.08 -14.66
CA ILE A 116 0.08 -6.04 -14.73
C ILE A 116 1.48 -6.57 -14.38
N ALA A 117 1.58 -7.81 -13.91
CA ALA A 117 2.85 -8.40 -13.45
C ALA A 117 3.90 -8.66 -14.54
N PRO A 118 3.56 -9.00 -15.81
CA PRO A 118 4.55 -9.29 -16.83
C PRO A 118 5.63 -8.22 -16.96
N SER A 119 6.91 -8.63 -16.89
CA SER A 119 8.09 -7.79 -16.98
C SER A 119 8.33 -6.82 -15.80
N MET A 120 7.47 -6.84 -14.77
CA MET A 120 7.69 -6.04 -13.57
C MET A 120 8.82 -6.61 -12.71
N ARG A 121 9.59 -5.71 -12.12
CA ARG A 121 10.63 -6.06 -11.15
C ARG A 121 10.04 -6.21 -9.75
N VAL A 122 10.58 -7.15 -9.00
CA VAL A 122 10.12 -7.49 -7.65
C VAL A 122 11.27 -7.74 -6.70
N TRP A 123 10.97 -7.67 -5.42
CA TRP A 123 11.80 -8.17 -4.34
C TRP A 123 11.22 -9.46 -3.78
N ILE A 124 12.04 -10.52 -3.71
CA ILE A 124 11.73 -11.75 -2.98
C ILE A 124 12.37 -11.63 -1.60
N HIS A 125 11.57 -11.63 -0.55
CA HIS A 125 12.06 -11.45 0.83
C HIS A 125 12.53 -12.78 1.41
N GLY A 126 13.77 -13.13 1.09
CA GLY A 126 14.41 -14.37 1.53
C GLY A 126 15.08 -14.26 2.90
N LYS A 127 15.53 -15.39 3.44
CA LYS A 127 16.19 -15.49 4.77
C LYS A 127 17.49 -14.70 4.89
N LYS A 128 18.14 -14.39 3.76
CA LYS A 128 19.41 -13.64 3.69
C LYS A 128 19.22 -12.17 3.31
N GLY A 129 17.97 -11.70 3.27
CA GLY A 129 17.57 -10.39 2.81
C GLY A 129 16.81 -10.43 1.47
N PRO A 130 16.39 -9.27 0.95
CA PRO A 130 15.66 -9.18 -0.29
C PRO A 130 16.53 -9.51 -1.51
N VAL A 131 15.99 -10.30 -2.42
CA VAL A 131 16.62 -10.67 -3.69
C VAL A 131 15.79 -10.11 -4.84
N LYS A 132 16.45 -9.38 -5.75
CA LYS A 132 15.77 -8.83 -6.93
C LYS A 132 15.44 -9.94 -7.93
N ALA A 133 14.24 -9.88 -8.51
CA ALA A 133 13.80 -10.77 -9.56
C ALA A 133 12.90 -10.01 -10.56
N VAL A 134 12.55 -10.66 -11.65
CA VAL A 134 11.67 -10.14 -12.69
C VAL A 134 10.61 -11.16 -13.05
N PHE A 135 9.37 -10.70 -13.30
CA PHE A 135 8.33 -11.54 -13.85
C PHE A 135 8.64 -11.91 -15.31
N GLY A 136 8.79 -13.19 -15.57
CA GLY A 136 8.94 -13.75 -16.91
C GLY A 136 7.59 -13.81 -17.62
N TRP A 137 7.58 -13.42 -18.88
CA TRP A 137 6.46 -13.60 -19.80
C TRP A 137 7.00 -13.84 -21.20
N PRO A 138 6.43 -14.78 -21.99
CA PRO A 138 6.92 -15.03 -23.35
C PRO A 138 6.86 -13.78 -24.22
N ALA A 139 7.89 -13.55 -25.01
CA ALA A 139 7.97 -12.41 -25.93
C ALA A 139 6.80 -12.42 -26.94
N ILE A 140 6.38 -11.23 -27.39
CA ILE A 140 5.27 -11.08 -28.32
C ILE A 140 5.38 -11.95 -29.57
N HIS A 141 6.60 -12.06 -30.12
CA HIS A 141 6.90 -12.89 -31.29
C HIS A 141 6.62 -14.39 -31.09
N THR A 142 6.70 -14.88 -29.84
CA THR A 142 6.43 -16.27 -29.50
C THR A 142 4.97 -16.49 -29.08
N ARG A 143 4.33 -15.47 -28.46
CA ARG A 143 2.93 -15.53 -28.04
C ARG A 143 1.96 -15.46 -29.22
N LEU A 144 2.29 -14.68 -30.23
CA LEU A 144 1.46 -14.42 -31.42
C LEU A 144 1.99 -15.14 -32.69
N SER A 145 2.67 -16.26 -32.52
CA SER A 145 3.19 -17.05 -33.65
C SER A 145 2.10 -17.64 -34.54
N ASN A 146 0.88 -17.81 -34.00
CA ASN A 146 -0.29 -18.24 -34.78
C ASN A 146 -1.33 -17.10 -34.80
N PRO A 147 -1.63 -16.50 -35.97
CA PRO A 147 -2.59 -15.40 -36.10
C PRO A 147 -4.04 -15.77 -35.71
N GLU A 148 -4.37 -17.05 -35.67
CA GLU A 148 -5.70 -17.53 -35.29
C GLU A 148 -5.86 -17.71 -33.78
N GLN A 149 -4.77 -17.68 -33.01
CA GLN A 149 -4.81 -17.78 -31.56
C GLN A 149 -5.09 -16.42 -30.94
N LYS A 150 -6.03 -16.38 -29.98
CA LYS A 150 -6.19 -15.22 -29.10
C LYS A 150 -4.94 -15.04 -28.26
N GLU A 151 -4.55 -13.80 -28.05
CA GLU A 151 -3.44 -13.49 -27.15
C GLU A 151 -3.67 -14.09 -25.76
N PRO A 152 -2.74 -14.91 -25.24
CA PRO A 152 -2.89 -15.48 -23.91
C PRO A 152 -2.88 -14.39 -22.85
N GLN A 153 -3.82 -14.48 -21.91
CA GLN A 153 -3.85 -13.58 -20.76
C GLN A 153 -2.91 -14.09 -19.66
N PRO A 154 -2.17 -13.20 -18.98
CA PRO A 154 -1.39 -13.59 -17.82
C PRO A 154 -2.29 -14.18 -16.73
N LYS A 155 -1.86 -15.30 -16.17
CA LYS A 155 -2.47 -15.93 -14.98
C LYS A 155 -1.36 -16.29 -14.02
N VAL A 156 -1.66 -16.31 -12.73
CA VAL A 156 -0.62 -16.60 -11.71
C VAL A 156 0.08 -17.95 -11.95
N GLU A 157 -0.64 -18.93 -12.51
CA GLU A 157 -0.13 -20.27 -12.78
C GLU A 157 0.87 -20.32 -13.94
N ASN A 158 0.85 -19.34 -14.84
CA ASN A 158 1.75 -19.26 -16.00
C ASN A 158 2.79 -18.14 -15.92
N LEU A 159 2.82 -17.43 -14.79
CA LEU A 159 3.87 -16.46 -14.46
C LEU A 159 4.98 -17.11 -13.64
N THR A 160 6.21 -16.75 -13.95
CA THR A 160 7.38 -17.17 -13.17
C THR A 160 8.24 -15.98 -12.82
N LEU A 161 9.01 -16.09 -11.74
CA LEU A 161 10.09 -15.15 -11.46
C LEU A 161 11.43 -15.76 -11.87
N ASP A 162 12.26 -14.89 -12.42
CA ASP A 162 13.67 -15.15 -12.69
C ASP A 162 14.52 -14.20 -11.83
N CYS A 163 15.38 -14.78 -11.00
CA CYS A 163 16.35 -14.05 -10.17
C CYS A 163 17.80 -14.23 -10.68
N GLY A 164 17.98 -14.76 -11.89
CA GLY A 164 19.28 -15.02 -12.51
C GLY A 164 19.96 -16.33 -12.07
N ALA A 165 19.35 -17.09 -11.18
CA ALA A 165 19.83 -18.41 -10.76
C ALA A 165 19.54 -19.49 -11.84
N ARG A 166 20.45 -20.45 -12.00
CA ARG A 166 20.37 -21.49 -13.03
C ARG A 166 19.93 -22.85 -12.49
N SER A 167 19.67 -22.92 -11.21
CA SER A 167 19.22 -24.15 -10.55
C SER A 167 18.48 -23.85 -9.25
N LYS A 168 17.64 -24.78 -8.81
CA LYS A 168 16.99 -24.73 -7.51
C LYS A 168 17.99 -24.49 -6.37
N LYS A 169 19.14 -25.18 -6.41
CA LYS A 169 20.19 -25.04 -5.39
C LYS A 169 20.76 -23.62 -5.33
N GLU A 170 20.92 -22.95 -6.48
CA GLU A 170 21.38 -21.55 -6.52
C GLU A 170 20.31 -20.60 -5.97
N VAL A 171 19.03 -20.79 -6.29
CA VAL A 171 17.91 -20.04 -5.71
C VAL A 171 17.90 -20.17 -4.18
N GLU A 172 17.98 -21.38 -3.67
CA GLU A 172 18.03 -21.64 -2.23
C GLU A 172 19.29 -21.05 -1.57
N ALA A 173 20.42 -21.04 -2.28
CA ALA A 173 21.66 -20.43 -1.80
C ALA A 173 21.55 -18.91 -1.64
N LEU A 174 20.69 -18.24 -2.42
CA LEU A 174 20.35 -16.82 -2.25
C LEU A 174 19.46 -16.56 -1.01
N GLY A 175 18.95 -17.61 -0.36
CA GLY A 175 18.07 -17.51 0.79
C GLY A 175 16.58 -17.55 0.45
N ILE A 176 16.23 -17.72 -0.82
CA ILE A 176 14.84 -17.86 -1.26
C ILE A 176 14.32 -19.24 -0.87
N HIS A 177 13.09 -19.31 -0.39
CA HIS A 177 12.45 -20.54 0.05
C HIS A 177 10.95 -20.53 -0.26
N ILE A 178 10.31 -21.69 -0.20
CA ILE A 178 8.86 -21.80 -0.28
C ILE A 178 8.23 -20.99 0.86
N GLY A 179 7.24 -20.16 0.54
CA GLY A 179 6.60 -19.25 1.49
C GLY A 179 7.30 -17.88 1.63
N ALA A 180 8.43 -17.64 0.97
CA ALA A 180 9.02 -16.28 0.90
C ALA A 180 8.05 -15.34 0.19
N VAL A 181 7.77 -14.17 0.78
CA VAL A 181 6.86 -13.18 0.20
C VAL A 181 7.55 -12.38 -0.89
N VAL A 182 6.76 -11.86 -1.83
CA VAL A 182 7.22 -11.14 -3.01
C VAL A 182 6.42 -9.85 -3.16
N THR A 183 7.12 -8.73 -3.23
CA THR A 183 6.52 -7.41 -3.45
C THR A 183 7.07 -6.77 -4.73
N TYR A 184 6.30 -5.87 -5.35
CA TYR A 184 6.84 -5.03 -6.39
C TYR A 184 8.03 -4.19 -5.89
N GLU A 185 8.93 -3.82 -6.82
CA GLU A 185 10.10 -2.98 -6.52
C GLU A 185 9.70 -1.52 -6.30
N GLU A 186 8.59 -1.08 -6.88
CA GLU A 186 8.15 0.31 -6.84
C GLU A 186 7.99 0.79 -5.40
N GLY A 187 8.57 1.96 -5.15
CA GLY A 187 8.49 2.69 -3.91
C GLY A 187 7.68 3.97 -4.03
N PHE A 188 7.89 4.85 -3.07
CA PHE A 188 7.31 6.19 -3.04
C PHE A 188 8.07 7.13 -3.97
N ASP A 189 7.38 7.70 -4.97
CA ASP A 189 7.91 8.72 -5.88
C ASP A 189 6.96 9.92 -5.98
N GLU A 190 7.52 11.07 -6.36
CA GLU A 190 6.79 12.31 -6.59
C GLU A 190 6.54 12.53 -8.08
N LEU A 191 5.31 12.92 -8.42
CA LEU A 191 4.92 13.35 -9.77
C LEU A 191 4.72 14.86 -9.84
N ALA A 192 4.39 15.37 -11.01
CA ALA A 192 4.01 16.76 -11.21
C ALA A 192 2.76 17.12 -10.40
N HIS A 193 2.60 18.42 -10.07
CA HIS A 193 1.43 18.97 -9.36
C HIS A 193 1.20 18.36 -7.95
N ASP A 194 2.30 18.03 -7.25
CA ASP A 194 2.27 17.49 -5.89
C ASP A 194 1.58 16.11 -5.74
N PHE A 195 1.40 15.39 -6.86
CA PHE A 195 0.97 14.01 -6.81
C PHE A 195 2.12 13.10 -6.37
N ILE A 196 1.77 12.08 -5.66
CA ILE A 196 2.67 11.01 -5.22
C ILE A 196 2.17 9.67 -5.73
N ILE A 197 3.10 8.78 -6.03
CA ILE A 197 2.81 7.40 -6.41
C ILE A 197 3.60 6.44 -5.55
N GLY A 198 3.10 5.24 -5.42
CA GLY A 198 3.78 4.13 -4.74
C GLY A 198 2.88 2.92 -4.69
N ARG A 199 3.47 1.76 -4.42
CA ARG A 199 2.67 0.61 -4.05
C ARG A 199 2.09 0.82 -2.65
N ALA A 200 1.07 0.06 -2.30
CA ALA A 200 0.52 0.00 -0.95
C ALA A 200 -0.07 1.32 -0.40
N PHE A 201 -0.51 2.25 -1.26
CA PHE A 201 -1.39 3.32 -0.80
C PHE A 201 -2.69 2.77 -0.21
N ASP A 202 -3.16 1.67 -0.75
CA ASP A 202 -4.12 0.77 -0.15
C ASP A 202 -3.42 -0.09 0.92
N ASN A 203 -3.73 0.08 2.23
CA ASN A 203 -4.37 1.29 2.81
C ASN A 203 -3.40 1.97 3.78
N ARG A 204 -2.11 2.00 3.44
CA ARG A 204 -1.10 2.67 4.27
C ARG A 204 -1.25 4.18 4.31
N VAL A 205 -1.88 4.77 3.28
CA VAL A 205 -2.23 6.19 3.36
C VAL A 205 -3.29 6.43 4.43
N GLY A 206 -4.25 5.53 4.58
CA GLY A 206 -5.19 5.57 5.72
C GLY A 206 -4.47 5.40 7.06
N GLY A 207 -3.55 4.43 7.15
CA GLY A 207 -2.69 4.25 8.34
C GLY A 207 -1.89 5.50 8.70
N PHE A 208 -1.36 6.21 7.71
CA PHE A 208 -0.72 7.50 7.88
C PHE A 208 -1.73 8.56 8.40
N MET A 209 -2.89 8.67 7.76
CA MET A 209 -3.91 9.68 8.10
C MET A 209 -4.41 9.53 9.54
N ILE A 210 -4.69 8.32 10.01
CA ILE A 210 -5.14 8.10 11.39
C ILE A 210 -4.04 8.40 12.43
N ALA A 211 -2.77 8.17 12.09
CA ALA A 211 -1.65 8.56 12.94
C ALA A 211 -1.50 10.11 13.00
N GLU A 212 -1.73 10.80 11.88
CA GLU A 212 -1.73 12.26 11.83
C GLU A 212 -2.88 12.88 12.63
N VAL A 213 -4.04 12.23 12.76
CA VAL A 213 -5.11 12.65 13.67
C VAL A 213 -4.58 12.74 15.10
N ALA A 214 -3.83 11.75 15.57
CA ALA A 214 -3.23 11.81 16.91
C ALA A 214 -2.24 12.97 17.07
N ARG A 215 -1.34 13.13 16.09
CA ARG A 215 -0.38 14.25 16.12
C ARG A 215 -1.09 15.59 16.18
N LEU A 216 -2.08 15.82 15.33
CA LEU A 216 -2.83 17.08 15.29
C LEU A 216 -3.61 17.33 16.58
N LEU A 217 -4.21 16.32 17.19
CA LEU A 217 -4.88 16.43 18.50
C LEU A 217 -3.87 16.83 19.61
N HIS A 218 -2.73 16.13 19.63
CA HIS A 218 -1.66 16.38 20.60
C HIS A 218 -1.12 17.81 20.48
N GLU A 219 -0.70 18.23 19.29
CA GLU A 219 -0.10 19.56 19.05
C GLU A 219 -1.08 20.71 19.31
N ASN A 220 -2.38 20.48 19.07
CA ASN A 220 -3.42 21.46 19.38
C ASN A 220 -3.92 21.39 20.83
N GLY A 221 -3.35 20.56 21.68
CA GLY A 221 -3.73 20.41 23.09
C GLY A 221 -5.21 19.98 23.26
N LYS A 222 -5.76 19.23 22.31
CA LYS A 222 -7.18 18.82 22.34
C LYS A 222 -7.38 17.66 23.29
N LYS A 223 -8.27 17.85 24.27
CA LYS A 223 -8.74 16.80 25.16
C LYS A 223 -10.05 16.24 24.65
N LEU A 224 -10.12 14.92 24.57
CA LEU A 224 -11.30 14.22 24.09
C LEU A 224 -12.16 13.74 25.27
N PRO A 225 -13.50 13.88 25.20
CA PRO A 225 -14.42 13.36 26.24
C PRO A 225 -14.65 11.84 26.13
N PHE A 226 -13.96 11.16 25.22
CA PHE A 226 -14.04 9.74 24.95
C PHE A 226 -12.65 9.15 24.74
N GLY A 227 -12.53 7.83 24.84
CA GLY A 227 -11.33 7.11 24.49
C GLY A 227 -11.21 6.97 22.98
N LEU A 228 -10.16 7.50 22.38
CA LEU A 228 -9.86 7.34 20.96
C LEU A 228 -8.83 6.24 20.77
N TYR A 229 -9.23 5.18 20.09
CA TYR A 229 -8.41 4.04 19.72
C TYR A 229 -8.05 4.16 18.23
N ILE A 230 -6.77 4.31 17.94
CA ILE A 230 -6.23 4.46 16.61
C ILE A 230 -5.65 3.10 16.25
N THR A 231 -6.29 2.39 15.33
CA THR A 231 -5.98 0.99 15.00
C THR A 231 -5.43 0.87 13.60
N ASN A 232 -4.30 0.19 13.48
CA ASN A 232 -3.69 -0.16 12.21
C ASN A 232 -3.73 -1.69 12.10
N SER A 233 -4.82 -2.21 11.51
CA SER A 233 -5.10 -3.64 11.52
C SER A 233 -4.27 -4.41 10.50
N VAL A 234 -4.18 -5.72 10.68
CA VAL A 234 -3.44 -6.63 9.81
C VAL A 234 -4.38 -7.54 9.04
N GLN A 235 -3.92 -8.10 7.91
CA GLN A 235 -4.65 -9.11 7.14
C GLN A 235 -6.05 -8.67 6.70
N GLU A 236 -6.19 -7.41 6.33
CA GLU A 236 -7.43 -6.88 5.73
C GLU A 236 -7.67 -7.57 4.39
N GLU A 237 -6.68 -7.61 3.52
CA GLU A 237 -6.67 -8.09 2.13
C GLU A 237 -7.03 -9.58 1.97
N VAL A 238 -7.16 -10.30 3.07
CA VAL A 238 -7.56 -11.73 3.11
C VAL A 238 -8.80 -11.97 3.98
N GLY A 239 -9.59 -10.92 4.23
CA GLY A 239 -10.89 -11.00 4.87
C GLY A 239 -11.03 -10.29 6.21
N LEU A 240 -10.50 -9.06 6.35
CA LEU A 240 -10.73 -8.15 7.48
C LEU A 240 -10.34 -8.72 8.86
N ARG A 241 -9.37 -9.64 8.91
CA ARG A 241 -9.13 -10.47 10.09
C ARG A 241 -8.66 -9.69 11.30
N GLY A 242 -7.71 -8.77 11.11
CA GLY A 242 -7.20 -7.93 12.20
C GLY A 242 -8.27 -7.01 12.75
N ALA A 243 -9.07 -6.38 11.88
CA ALA A 243 -10.19 -5.53 12.26
C ALA A 243 -11.22 -6.28 13.12
N GLN A 244 -11.59 -7.50 12.72
CA GLN A 244 -12.49 -8.35 13.49
C GLN A 244 -11.92 -8.63 14.90
N MET A 245 -10.68 -9.10 14.97
CA MET A 245 -10.06 -9.49 16.24
C MET A 245 -9.92 -8.30 17.20
N ILE A 246 -9.43 -7.16 16.69
CA ILE A 246 -9.22 -6.00 17.55
C ILE A 246 -10.54 -5.35 17.99
N THR A 247 -11.57 -5.39 17.15
CA THR A 247 -12.90 -4.89 17.51
C THR A 247 -13.53 -5.70 18.65
N GLU A 248 -13.38 -7.01 18.62
CA GLU A 248 -13.83 -7.89 19.71
C GLU A 248 -13.09 -7.61 21.03
N ALA A 249 -11.82 -7.25 20.97
CA ALA A 249 -11.02 -6.91 22.15
C ALA A 249 -11.35 -5.52 22.71
N ILE A 250 -11.47 -4.50 21.87
CA ILE A 250 -11.73 -3.10 22.27
C ILE A 250 -13.20 -2.90 22.63
N LYS A 251 -14.13 -3.51 21.88
CA LYS A 251 -15.59 -3.32 21.97
C LYS A 251 -15.98 -1.84 21.85
N PRO A 252 -15.73 -1.20 20.72
CA PRO A 252 -15.98 0.23 20.54
C PRO A 252 -17.47 0.53 20.48
N ASN A 253 -17.84 1.76 20.87
CA ASN A 253 -19.19 2.30 20.69
C ASN A 253 -19.40 2.81 19.26
N ILE A 254 -18.32 3.35 18.64
CA ILE A 254 -18.29 3.84 17.27
C ILE A 254 -16.97 3.40 16.62
N ALA A 255 -17.04 3.01 15.35
CA ALA A 255 -15.89 2.81 14.51
C ALA A 255 -15.99 3.68 13.24
N ILE A 256 -14.90 4.34 12.90
CA ILE A 256 -14.71 5.09 11.67
C ILE A 256 -13.57 4.39 10.91
N VAL A 257 -13.90 3.78 9.78
CA VAL A 257 -12.94 3.03 8.97
C VAL A 257 -12.53 3.91 7.80
N THR A 258 -11.24 4.00 7.57
CA THR A 258 -10.68 4.69 6.40
C THR A 258 -10.21 3.66 5.40
N ASP A 259 -10.48 3.94 4.13
CA ASP A 259 -9.94 3.16 3.03
C ASP A 259 -9.73 4.03 1.80
N VAL A 260 -9.01 3.53 0.79
CA VAL A 260 -8.84 4.21 -0.48
C VAL A 260 -10.07 4.03 -1.36
N CYS A 261 -10.23 4.90 -2.33
CA CYS A 261 -11.25 4.74 -3.37
C CYS A 261 -10.66 5.06 -4.75
N HIS A 262 -11.31 4.56 -5.78
CA HIS A 262 -10.88 4.76 -7.15
C HIS A 262 -11.18 6.18 -7.64
N ASP A 263 -10.25 6.78 -8.41
CA ASP A 263 -10.54 7.94 -9.24
C ASP A 263 -11.38 7.52 -10.43
N THR A 264 -12.66 7.92 -10.45
CA THR A 264 -13.61 7.53 -11.49
C THR A 264 -13.46 8.35 -12.78
N HIS A 265 -12.56 9.34 -12.79
CA HIS A 265 -12.12 10.03 -14.01
C HIS A 265 -11.04 9.24 -14.78
N THR A 266 -10.58 8.12 -14.23
CA THR A 266 -9.71 7.18 -14.94
C THR A 266 -10.42 6.65 -16.19
N PRO A 267 -9.75 6.63 -17.37
CA PRO A 267 -10.35 6.10 -18.59
C PRO A 267 -10.94 4.70 -18.41
N HIS A 268 -12.08 4.46 -19.01
CA HIS A 268 -12.84 3.19 -18.98
C HIS A 268 -13.57 2.86 -17.66
N ILE A 269 -13.57 3.76 -16.67
CA ILE A 269 -14.46 3.63 -15.50
C ILE A 269 -15.81 4.28 -15.81
N ASN A 270 -16.90 3.55 -15.53
CA ASN A 270 -18.25 4.04 -15.69
C ASN A 270 -18.70 4.82 -14.46
N GLN A 271 -18.74 6.15 -14.57
CA GLN A 271 -19.16 7.04 -13.48
C GLN A 271 -20.63 6.86 -13.05
N GLN A 272 -21.49 6.38 -13.93
CA GLN A 272 -22.90 6.09 -13.56
C GLN A 272 -23.00 4.96 -12.53
N GLU A 273 -22.04 4.03 -12.54
CA GLU A 273 -21.97 2.91 -11.60
C GLU A 273 -21.12 3.21 -10.38
N ALA A 274 -19.99 3.90 -10.59
CA ALA A 274 -18.96 4.09 -9.57
C ALA A 274 -19.03 5.44 -8.83
N GLY A 275 -19.94 6.35 -9.25
CA GLY A 275 -20.02 7.71 -8.71
C GLY A 275 -19.02 8.67 -9.36
N ASP A 276 -19.03 9.92 -8.93
CA ASP A 276 -18.14 10.98 -9.42
C ASP A 276 -17.09 11.32 -8.35
N VAL A 277 -15.94 10.69 -8.46
CA VAL A 277 -14.82 10.83 -7.52
C VAL A 277 -13.56 11.17 -8.29
N LYS A 278 -12.89 12.27 -7.91
CA LYS A 278 -11.68 12.73 -8.56
C LYS A 278 -10.54 12.90 -7.55
N CYS A 279 -9.41 12.33 -7.87
CA CYS A 279 -8.20 12.46 -7.05
C CYS A 279 -7.76 13.93 -6.92
N GLY A 280 -7.53 14.36 -5.68
CA GLY A 280 -7.11 15.73 -5.37
C GLY A 280 -8.25 16.71 -5.10
N ASP A 281 -9.51 16.34 -5.30
CA ASP A 281 -10.64 17.26 -5.05
C ASP A 281 -11.00 17.29 -3.55
N SER A 282 -11.35 16.15 -2.93
CA SER A 282 -11.74 16.07 -1.52
C SER A 282 -11.71 14.64 -1.00
N PRO A 283 -11.70 14.45 0.34
CA PRO A 283 -12.02 13.16 0.94
C PRO A 283 -13.43 12.70 0.57
N VAL A 284 -13.62 11.41 0.40
CA VAL A 284 -14.90 10.80 0.06
C VAL A 284 -15.54 10.20 1.30
N ILE A 285 -16.83 10.48 1.50
CA ILE A 285 -17.64 9.80 2.51
C ILE A 285 -18.47 8.75 1.80
N PHE A 286 -18.14 7.49 2.06
CA PHE A 286 -18.84 6.36 1.49
C PHE A 286 -20.24 6.18 2.09
N LYS A 287 -21.23 5.87 1.26
CA LYS A 287 -22.61 5.52 1.67
C LYS A 287 -22.99 4.21 1.02
N GLY A 288 -23.24 3.19 1.83
CA GLY A 288 -23.57 1.87 1.35
C GLY A 288 -24.32 1.06 2.43
N ALA A 289 -24.61 -0.20 2.12
CA ALA A 289 -25.37 -1.07 3.02
C ALA A 289 -24.62 -1.46 4.30
N ASP A 290 -23.31 -1.35 4.28
CA ASP A 290 -22.36 -1.63 5.36
C ASP A 290 -22.07 -0.43 6.27
N ILE A 291 -22.68 0.72 5.98
CA ILE A 291 -22.53 1.95 6.77
C ILE A 291 -23.73 2.17 7.69
N GLN A 292 -23.44 2.47 8.96
CA GLN A 292 -24.48 2.81 9.93
C GLN A 292 -25.11 4.18 9.62
N LEU A 293 -26.33 4.17 9.05
CA LEU A 293 -27.01 5.36 8.52
C LEU A 293 -27.21 6.49 9.53
N ASN A 294 -27.32 6.19 10.82
CA ASN A 294 -27.50 7.21 11.86
C ASN A 294 -26.25 8.05 12.12
N LEU A 295 -25.06 7.54 11.77
CA LEU A 295 -23.82 8.29 11.88
C LEU A 295 -23.60 9.25 10.69
N HIS A 296 -24.37 9.09 9.61
CA HIS A 296 -24.32 9.94 8.41
C HIS A 296 -25.26 11.15 8.46
N LYS A 297 -26.01 11.33 9.54
CA LYS A 297 -26.85 12.50 9.77
C LYS A 297 -26.06 13.57 10.49
#